data_6b6c7f04f40eaa2b3a780685c9c53165
#
_entry.id   6b6c7f04f40eaa2b3a780685c9c53165
#
_cell.length_a   1.000
_cell.length_b   1.000
_cell.length_c   1.000
_cell.angle_alpha   90.00
_cell.angle_beta   90.00
_cell.angle_gamma   90.00
#
_symmetry.space_group_name_H-M   'P 1'
#
loop_
_entity.id
_entity.type
_entity.pdbx_description
1 polymer ?
#
loop_
_entity_poly.entity_id
_entity_poly.type
_entity_poly.pdbx_seq_one_letter_code
_entity_poly.pdbx_strand_id
1 'polypeptide(L)'
;MAGRSRNISVSEASRPVLPRHAKLKFDESRKVWVILAPERVLAPDEIAVEVLQLCDGVRNVEQMIDQLAAKYTADRGAISTDVIAMLQELADKGFLTEPREKTS
;
A
#
# COMPACT_ATOMS: atom_id res chain seq x y z
N MET A 1 10.57 23.38 -3.76
CA MET A 1 10.62 22.96 -3.68
C MET A 1 10.43 22.30 -3.45
N ALA A 2 10.52 22.22 -3.67
CA ALA A 2 10.44 21.45 -3.76
C ALA A 2 10.30 20.76 -3.12
N GLY A 3 10.53 20.39 -2.96
CA GLY A 3 10.52 19.51 -2.46
C GLY A 3 9.50 18.97 -2.07
N ARG A 4 9.06 19.03 -2.19
CA ARG A 4 8.23 18.59 -1.92
C ARG A 4 7.81 17.55 -2.07
N SER A 5 8.16 16.99 -2.71
CA SER A 5 7.62 15.95 -3.00
C SER A 5 7.84 14.95 -2.07
N ARG A 6 7.01 14.55 -1.36
CA ARG A 6 7.12 13.58 -0.63
C ARG A 6 6.63 12.40 -1.17
N ASN A 7 6.08 12.31 -2.32
CA ASN A 7 5.55 11.10 -2.93
C ASN A 7 6.65 10.18 -3.31
N ILE A 8 6.46 8.91 -3.09
CA ILE A 8 7.40 7.91 -3.56
C ILE A 8 6.93 7.41 -4.91
N SER A 9 7.86 6.93 -5.71
CA SER A 9 7.53 6.30 -6.98
C SER A 9 7.49 4.82 -6.74
N VAL A 10 6.33 4.22 -6.85
CA VAL A 10 6.17 2.82 -6.54
C VAL A 10 6.65 1.95 -7.68
N SER A 11 7.47 0.97 -7.38
CA SER A 11 7.95 0.00 -8.35
C SER A 11 7.97 -1.36 -7.67
N GLU A 12 8.39 -2.38 -8.39
CA GLU A 12 8.44 -3.73 -7.80
C GLU A 12 9.48 -3.82 -6.69
N ALA A 13 10.44 -2.92 -6.67
CA ALA A 13 11.46 -2.91 -5.63
C ALA A 13 11.03 -2.16 -4.38
N SER A 14 9.93 -1.43 -4.44
CA SER A 14 9.47 -0.65 -3.30
C SER A 14 9.04 -1.56 -2.15
N ARG A 15 9.21 -1.06 -0.93
CA ARG A 15 8.75 -1.78 0.27
C ARG A 15 7.77 -0.90 1.00
N PRO A 16 6.54 -0.86 0.54
CA PRO A 16 5.58 0.09 1.10
C PRO A 16 5.13 -0.30 2.51
N VAL A 17 4.81 0.71 3.28
CA VAL A 17 4.28 0.54 4.62
C VAL A 17 3.38 1.73 4.92
N LEU A 18 2.41 1.54 5.78
CA LEU A 18 1.57 2.66 6.21
C LEU A 18 2.40 3.58 7.08
N PRO A 19 2.29 4.89 6.90
CA PRO A 19 3.03 5.82 7.76
C PRO A 19 2.51 5.71 9.18
N ARG A 20 3.34 6.21 10.11
CA ARG A 20 3.04 6.10 11.50
C ARG A 20 1.70 6.67 11.89
N HIS A 21 1.23 7.71 11.19
CA HIS A 21 -0.02 8.37 11.51
C HIS A 21 -1.24 7.71 10.87
N ALA A 22 -1.07 6.62 10.14
CA ALA A 22 -2.18 5.96 9.48
C ALA A 22 -2.24 4.50 9.92
N LYS A 23 -3.46 4.00 10.12
CA LYS A 23 -3.63 2.62 10.54
C LYS A 23 -4.74 1.95 9.77
N LEU A 24 -4.51 0.71 9.40
CA LEU A 24 -5.54 -0.10 8.77
C LEU A 24 -6.28 -0.79 9.90
N LYS A 25 -7.58 -0.60 9.97
CA LYS A 25 -8.35 -1.13 11.06
C LYS A 25 -9.70 -1.62 10.57
N PHE A 26 -10.21 -2.69 11.19
CA PHE A 26 -11.51 -3.21 10.85
C PHE A 26 -12.57 -2.49 11.67
N ASP A 27 -13.53 -1.87 10.98
CA ASP A 27 -14.62 -1.15 11.63
C ASP A 27 -15.73 -2.14 11.87
N GLU A 28 -15.92 -2.56 13.12
CA GLU A 28 -16.88 -3.57 13.45
C GLU A 28 -18.32 -3.12 13.26
N SER A 29 -18.58 -1.84 13.42
CA SER A 29 -19.92 -1.31 13.24
C SER A 29 -20.37 -1.44 11.81
N ARG A 30 -19.48 -1.13 10.87
CA ARG A 30 -19.83 -1.18 9.47
C ARG A 30 -19.40 -2.44 8.80
N LYS A 31 -18.60 -3.25 9.47
CA LYS A 31 -18.06 -4.49 8.93
C LYS A 31 -17.20 -4.25 7.70
N VAL A 32 -16.43 -3.21 7.73
CA VAL A 32 -15.50 -2.87 6.65
C VAL A 32 -14.16 -2.46 7.20
N TRP A 33 -13.14 -2.59 6.39
CA TRP A 33 -11.82 -2.13 6.76
C TRP A 33 -11.67 -0.67 6.38
N VAL A 34 -10.99 0.08 7.21
CA VAL A 34 -10.74 1.50 6.96
C VAL A 34 -9.29 1.83 7.26
N ILE A 35 -8.79 2.87 6.62
CA ILE A 35 -7.51 3.44 6.99
C ILE A 35 -7.82 4.70 7.79
N LEU A 36 -7.33 4.73 9.02
CA LEU A 36 -7.53 5.88 9.89
C LEU A 36 -6.31 6.76 9.85
N ALA A 37 -6.50 8.03 9.59
CA ALA A 37 -5.45 9.04 9.61
C ALA A 37 -6.00 10.26 10.32
N PRO A 38 -5.16 11.20 10.77
CA PRO A 38 -5.59 12.26 11.66
C PRO A 38 -6.80 13.06 11.21
N GLU A 39 -6.89 13.33 9.94
CA GLU A 39 -8.01 14.14 9.47
C GLU A 39 -8.79 13.46 8.38
N ARG A 40 -8.58 12.21 8.18
CA ARG A 40 -9.21 11.52 7.07
C ARG A 40 -9.47 10.07 7.42
N VAL A 41 -10.50 9.54 6.84
CA VAL A 41 -10.79 8.11 6.92
C VAL A 41 -11.01 7.65 5.50
N LEU A 42 -10.32 6.61 5.10
CA LEU A 42 -10.47 6.05 3.76
C LEU A 42 -11.00 4.63 3.89
N ALA A 43 -11.97 4.28 3.08
CA ALA A 43 -12.51 2.93 3.08
C ALA A 43 -12.08 2.23 1.79
N PRO A 44 -10.98 1.51 1.82
CA PRO A 44 -10.49 0.82 0.62
C PRO A 44 -11.38 -0.38 0.29
N ASP A 45 -11.38 -0.78 -0.97
CA ASP A 45 -12.16 -1.95 -1.34
C ASP A 45 -11.41 -3.21 -0.90
N GLU A 46 -12.01 -4.37 -1.11
CA GLU A 46 -11.44 -5.63 -0.64
C GLU A 46 -10.06 -5.92 -1.20
N ILE A 47 -9.86 -5.60 -2.47
CA ILE A 47 -8.57 -5.84 -3.10
C ILE A 47 -7.51 -4.94 -2.46
N ALA A 48 -7.86 -3.68 -2.27
CA ALA A 48 -6.93 -2.74 -1.65
C ALA A 48 -6.58 -3.15 -0.23
N VAL A 49 -7.57 -3.66 0.51
CA VAL A 49 -7.31 -4.13 1.87
C VAL A 49 -6.30 -5.26 1.85
N GLU A 50 -6.48 -6.19 0.94
CA GLU A 50 -5.58 -7.33 0.87
C GLU A 50 -4.16 -6.87 0.54
N VAL A 51 -4.03 -5.93 -0.39
CA VAL A 51 -2.73 -5.39 -0.73
C VAL A 51 -2.13 -4.65 0.46
N LEU A 52 -2.94 -3.87 1.16
CA LEU A 52 -2.45 -3.11 2.31
C LEU A 52 -1.99 -4.00 3.44
N GLN A 53 -2.63 -5.15 3.63
CA GLN A 53 -2.22 -6.08 4.67
C GLN A 53 -0.84 -6.66 4.39
N LEU A 54 -0.38 -6.61 3.14
CA LEU A 54 0.94 -7.08 2.79
C LEU A 54 1.99 -5.96 2.88
N CYS A 55 1.57 -4.73 3.13
CA CYS A 55 2.46 -3.59 3.17
C CYS A 55 3.10 -3.46 4.55
N ASP A 56 4.14 -4.24 4.80
CA ASP A 56 4.76 -4.28 6.11
C ASP A 56 6.14 -3.61 6.15
N GLY A 57 6.57 -3.00 5.05
CA GLY A 57 7.86 -2.32 5.01
C GLY A 57 9.05 -3.26 4.83
N VAL A 58 8.81 -4.56 4.84
CA VAL A 58 9.85 -5.57 4.67
C VAL A 58 9.72 -6.25 3.32
N ARG A 59 8.51 -6.67 3.01
CA ARG A 59 8.20 -7.33 1.76
C ARG A 59 8.17 -6.30 0.65
N ASN A 60 8.81 -6.56 -0.48
CA ASN A 60 8.74 -5.62 -1.58
C ASN A 60 7.52 -5.90 -2.45
N VAL A 61 7.24 -4.99 -3.38
CA VAL A 61 6.05 -5.11 -4.22
C VAL A 61 6.10 -6.37 -5.08
N GLU A 62 7.28 -6.72 -5.55
CA GLU A 62 7.43 -7.94 -6.34
C GLU A 62 6.93 -9.16 -5.58
N GLN A 63 7.28 -9.26 -4.30
CA GLN A 63 6.83 -10.37 -3.47
C GLN A 63 5.33 -10.33 -3.25
N MET A 64 4.78 -9.13 -3.10
CA MET A 64 3.33 -8.98 -2.96
C MET A 64 2.61 -9.45 -4.21
N ILE A 65 3.13 -9.07 -5.37
CA ILE A 65 2.53 -9.45 -6.64
C ILE A 65 2.59 -10.96 -6.81
N ASP A 66 3.72 -11.57 -6.47
CA ASP A 66 3.86 -13.01 -6.58
C ASP A 66 2.85 -13.74 -5.70
N GLN A 67 2.64 -13.25 -4.48
CA GLN A 67 1.68 -13.86 -3.59
C GLN A 67 0.25 -13.73 -4.13
N LEU A 68 -0.09 -12.55 -4.63
CA LEU A 68 -1.43 -12.34 -5.13
C LEU A 68 -1.69 -13.12 -6.42
N ALA A 69 -0.70 -13.18 -7.29
CA ALA A 69 -0.85 -13.93 -8.53
C ALA A 69 -1.06 -15.42 -8.25
N ALA A 70 -0.34 -15.94 -7.26
CA ALA A 70 -0.50 -17.34 -6.88
C ALA A 70 -1.86 -17.57 -6.23
N LYS A 71 -2.28 -16.66 -5.37
CA LYS A 71 -3.54 -16.82 -4.67
C LYS A 71 -4.74 -16.80 -5.61
N TYR A 72 -4.71 -15.93 -6.59
CA TYR A 72 -5.84 -15.77 -7.48
C TYR A 72 -5.66 -16.48 -8.82
N THR A 73 -4.56 -17.17 -9.01
CA THR A 73 -4.26 -17.89 -10.25
C THR A 73 -4.43 -16.93 -11.42
N ALA A 74 -3.84 -15.76 -11.30
CA ALA A 74 -4.02 -14.70 -12.28
C ALA A 74 -2.71 -14.35 -12.95
N ASP A 75 -2.82 -13.66 -14.08
CA ASP A 75 -1.65 -13.23 -14.82
C ASP A 75 -0.85 -12.23 -13.99
N ARG A 76 0.40 -12.53 -13.76
CA ARG A 76 1.25 -11.70 -12.93
C ARG A 76 1.39 -10.29 -13.49
N GLY A 77 1.46 -10.15 -14.80
CA GLY A 77 1.58 -8.82 -15.41
C GLY A 77 0.38 -7.93 -15.13
N ALA A 78 -0.81 -8.51 -15.19
CA ALA A 78 -2.03 -7.77 -14.91
C ALA A 78 -2.09 -7.38 -13.43
N ILE A 79 -1.73 -8.31 -12.55
CA ILE A 79 -1.70 -8.02 -11.12
C ILE A 79 -0.69 -6.92 -10.84
N SER A 80 0.49 -7.00 -11.46
CA SER A 80 1.53 -6.01 -11.25
C SER A 80 1.03 -4.61 -11.63
N THR A 81 0.41 -4.49 -12.78
CA THR A 81 -0.09 -3.20 -13.24
C THR A 81 -1.10 -2.63 -12.24
N ASP A 82 -2.03 -3.45 -11.81
CA ASP A 82 -3.09 -3.00 -10.91
C ASP A 82 -2.56 -2.67 -9.51
N VAL A 83 -1.67 -3.50 -9.01
CA VAL A 83 -1.14 -3.29 -7.67
C VAL A 83 -0.28 -2.03 -7.62
N ILE A 84 0.58 -1.85 -8.61
CA ILE A 84 1.44 -0.68 -8.62
C ILE A 84 0.62 0.59 -8.75
N ALA A 85 -0.40 0.58 -9.62
CA ALA A 85 -1.25 1.75 -9.77
C ALA A 85 -1.98 2.08 -8.48
N MET A 86 -2.49 1.07 -7.80
CA MET A 86 -3.19 1.26 -6.55
C MET A 86 -2.26 1.80 -5.47
N LEU A 87 -1.07 1.22 -5.36
CA LEU A 87 -0.11 1.67 -4.35
C LEU A 87 0.36 3.08 -4.64
N GLN A 88 0.54 3.41 -5.91
CA GLN A 88 0.96 4.76 -6.27
C GLN A 88 -0.11 5.77 -5.88
N GLU A 89 -1.35 5.44 -6.12
CA GLU A 89 -2.44 6.32 -5.75
C GLU A 89 -2.49 6.54 -4.24
N LEU A 90 -2.32 5.48 -3.47
CA LEU A 90 -2.32 5.59 -2.01
C LEU A 90 -1.12 6.39 -1.52
N ALA A 91 0.03 6.21 -2.16
CA ALA A 91 1.22 6.96 -1.79
C ALA A 91 1.03 8.45 -2.10
N ASP A 92 0.43 8.75 -3.25
CA ASP A 92 0.18 10.14 -3.63
C ASP A 92 -0.77 10.82 -2.66
N LYS A 93 -1.66 10.06 -2.06
CA LYS A 93 -2.60 10.61 -1.08
C LYS A 93 -2.05 10.63 0.33
N GLY A 94 -0.83 10.16 0.51
CA GLY A 94 -0.19 10.19 1.82
C GLY A 94 -0.48 9.01 2.71
N PHE A 95 -1.08 7.95 2.16
CA PHE A 95 -1.42 6.78 2.97
C PHE A 95 -0.36 5.68 2.90
N LEU A 96 0.68 5.84 2.10
CA LEU A 96 1.77 4.87 2.05
C LEU A 96 3.10 5.59 1.96
N THR A 97 4.10 4.99 2.53
CA THR A 97 5.47 5.50 2.47
C THR A 97 6.41 4.30 2.42
N GLU A 98 7.70 4.55 2.48
CA GLU A 98 8.68 3.47 2.58
C GLU A 98 9.50 3.70 3.84
N PRO A 99 10.00 2.62 4.47
CA PRO A 99 10.85 2.79 5.64
C PRO A 99 12.10 3.55 5.25
N ARG A 100 12.62 4.42 6.14
CA ARG A 100 13.82 5.09 5.86
C ARG A 100 14.92 4.16 6.04
N GLU A 101 15.71 4.06 5.09
CA GLU A 101 16.77 3.15 5.16
C GLU A 101 17.83 3.72 5.86
N LYS A 102 18.43 3.46 6.62
CA LYS A 102 19.33 4.01 7.14
C LYS A 102 20.40 3.88 6.72
N THR A 103 20.89 3.91 6.23
CA THR A 103 21.88 3.70 5.71
C THR A 103 22.57 4.25 5.92
N SER A 104 22.61 4.40 6.01
CA SER A 104 23.21 4.84 6.17
C SER A 104 23.33 5.19 6.23
#